data_714cd05c389b43d28d8299cc7b559087
#
_entry.id   714cd05c389b43d28d8299cc7b559087
#
_cell.length_a   1.000
_cell.length_b   1.000
_cell.length_c   1.000
_cell.angle_alpha   90.00
_cell.angle_beta   90.00
_cell.angle_gamma   90.00
#
_symmetry.space_group_name_H-M   'P 1'
#
loop_
_entity.id
_entity.type
_entity.pdbx_description
1 polymer ?
#
loop_
_entity_poly.entity_id
_entity_poly.type
_entity_poly.pdbx_seq_one_letter_code
_entity_poly.pdbx_strand_id
1 'polypeptide(L)'
;ETEVRAQIDKVIAAGYRPSHIDTHMGTMYGSPEYLRVFLKIAEEYGIPANAIDLSDEKVADFFRKSGYPLTPEVVEMMAGYSLPKLDFFSSVPDGDSYENKKENFFRLVSSLNPGLTEIIFHPSVETDNLKTITGSWQQRVWEAQLFSDPAVKKFFADNGIIITNWREVMQRHKN
;
A
#
# COMPACT_ATOMS: atom_id res chain seq x y z
N GLU A 1 -19.41 0.27 -9.13
CA GLU A 1 -19.85 1.00 -7.94
C GLU A 1 -20.61 0.08 -6.97
N THR A 2 -21.65 -0.60 -7.43
CA THR A 2 -22.48 -1.50 -6.60
C THR A 2 -21.65 -2.54 -5.82
N GLU A 3 -20.71 -3.19 -6.49
CA GLU A 3 -19.85 -4.21 -5.86
C GLU A 3 -18.96 -3.63 -4.75
N VAL A 4 -18.29 -2.50 -5.00
CA VAL A 4 -17.41 -1.88 -4.00
C VAL A 4 -18.21 -1.48 -2.76
N ARG A 5 -19.40 -0.91 -2.93
CA ARG A 5 -20.30 -0.58 -1.81
C ARG A 5 -20.70 -1.82 -1.04
N ALA A 6 -21.13 -2.88 -1.75
CA ALA A 6 -21.58 -4.11 -1.13
C ALA A 6 -20.48 -4.78 -0.27
N GLN A 7 -19.22 -4.70 -0.72
CA GLN A 7 -18.10 -5.22 0.07
C GLN A 7 -17.89 -4.41 1.36
N ILE A 8 -17.89 -3.09 1.28
CA ILE A 8 -17.74 -2.22 2.46
C ILE A 8 -18.93 -2.39 3.42
N ASP A 9 -20.15 -2.35 2.90
CA ASP A 9 -21.37 -2.49 3.71
C ASP A 9 -21.43 -3.84 4.42
N LYS A 10 -20.98 -4.91 3.77
CA LYS A 10 -20.91 -6.25 4.38
C LYS A 10 -19.96 -6.26 5.59
N VAL A 11 -18.81 -5.61 5.50
CA VAL A 11 -17.86 -5.50 6.62
C VAL A 11 -18.44 -4.66 7.75
N ILE A 12 -19.09 -3.53 7.42
CA ILE A 12 -19.74 -2.66 8.39
C ILE A 12 -20.91 -3.39 9.08
N ALA A 13 -21.74 -4.11 8.33
CA ALA A 13 -22.84 -4.90 8.87
C ALA A 13 -22.37 -6.03 9.81
N ALA A 14 -21.15 -6.54 9.62
CA ALA A 14 -20.50 -7.49 10.52
C ALA A 14 -19.92 -6.84 11.80
N GLY A 15 -20.12 -5.53 12.01
CA GLY A 15 -19.67 -4.79 13.20
C GLY A 15 -18.25 -4.23 13.11
N TYR A 16 -17.61 -4.29 11.95
CA TYR A 16 -16.26 -3.76 11.75
C TYR A 16 -16.30 -2.48 10.92
N ARG A 17 -15.53 -1.47 11.31
CA ARG A 17 -15.28 -0.30 10.47
C ARG A 17 -13.89 -0.42 9.84
N PRO A 18 -13.79 -0.54 8.50
CA PRO A 18 -12.51 -0.52 7.82
C PRO A 18 -11.70 0.74 8.15
N SER A 19 -10.40 0.62 8.29
CA SER A 19 -9.51 1.78 8.48
C SER A 19 -9.13 2.44 7.17
N HIS A 20 -9.14 1.67 6.08
CA HIS A 20 -8.86 2.06 4.70
C HIS A 20 -9.49 1.04 3.75
N ILE A 21 -9.51 1.37 2.49
CA ILE A 21 -9.82 0.44 1.39
C ILE A 21 -8.61 0.35 0.45
N ASP A 22 -8.34 -0.87 0.01
CA ASP A 22 -7.27 -1.18 -0.92
C ASP A 22 -7.82 -1.93 -2.14
N THR A 23 -7.05 -1.98 -3.21
CA THR A 23 -7.44 -2.61 -4.46
C THR A 23 -6.58 -3.83 -4.76
N HIS A 24 -7.17 -5.03 -4.72
CA HIS A 24 -6.46 -6.26 -5.05
C HIS A 24 -5.82 -6.17 -6.45
N MET A 25 -4.49 -6.38 -6.50
CA MET A 25 -3.68 -6.32 -7.73
C MET A 25 -3.83 -5.01 -8.53
N GLY A 26 -4.13 -3.91 -7.88
CA GLY A 26 -4.28 -2.62 -8.54
C GLY A 26 -5.50 -2.50 -9.47
N THR A 27 -6.49 -3.40 -9.37
CA THR A 27 -7.62 -3.47 -10.30
C THR A 27 -8.36 -2.15 -10.48
N MET A 28 -8.53 -1.37 -9.39
CA MET A 28 -9.24 -0.09 -9.45
C MET A 28 -8.42 1.02 -10.11
N TYR A 29 -7.11 0.83 -10.27
CA TYR A 29 -6.24 1.74 -11.02
C TYR A 29 -6.15 1.40 -12.51
N GLY A 30 -6.79 0.31 -12.94
CA GLY A 30 -6.76 -0.18 -14.33
C GLY A 30 -7.50 0.70 -15.35
N SER A 31 -8.43 1.57 -14.89
CA SER A 31 -9.10 2.55 -15.74
C SER A 31 -9.50 3.80 -14.95
N PRO A 32 -9.60 4.97 -15.61
CA PRO A 32 -10.09 6.20 -14.99
C PRO A 32 -11.50 6.07 -14.37
N GLU A 33 -12.39 5.29 -14.99
CA GLU A 33 -13.75 5.07 -14.49
C GLU A 33 -13.74 4.28 -13.18
N TYR A 34 -12.90 3.25 -13.07
CA TYR A 34 -12.77 2.47 -11.83
C TYR A 34 -12.15 3.30 -10.74
N LEU A 35 -11.11 4.05 -11.06
CA LEU A 35 -10.47 4.95 -10.09
C LEU A 35 -11.44 5.99 -9.56
N ARG A 36 -12.23 6.63 -10.43
CA ARG A 36 -13.26 7.61 -10.03
C ARG A 36 -14.25 7.01 -9.02
N VAL A 37 -14.74 5.80 -9.29
CA VAL A 37 -15.65 5.08 -8.39
C VAL A 37 -14.96 4.78 -7.06
N PHE A 38 -13.70 4.36 -7.08
CA PHE A 38 -12.95 3.99 -5.89
C PHE A 38 -12.72 5.18 -4.97
N LEU A 39 -12.23 6.30 -5.50
CA LEU A 39 -12.00 7.53 -4.75
C LEU A 39 -13.29 8.13 -4.22
N LYS A 40 -14.34 8.23 -5.07
CA LYS A 40 -15.67 8.69 -4.67
C LYS A 40 -16.23 7.91 -3.48
N ILE A 41 -16.19 6.59 -3.53
CA ILE A 41 -16.71 5.74 -2.46
C ILE A 41 -15.87 5.91 -1.19
N ALA A 42 -14.54 5.98 -1.30
CA ALA A 42 -13.67 6.25 -0.18
C ALA A 42 -14.07 7.53 0.57
N GLU A 43 -14.31 8.62 -0.16
CA GLU A 43 -14.75 9.90 0.38
C GLU A 43 -16.14 9.82 1.02
N GLU A 44 -17.11 9.22 0.34
CA GLU A 44 -18.49 9.09 0.85
C GLU A 44 -18.56 8.29 2.17
N TYR A 45 -17.77 7.23 2.29
CA TYR A 45 -17.69 6.46 3.54
C TYR A 45 -16.75 7.07 4.58
N GLY A 46 -15.95 8.07 4.22
CA GLY A 46 -14.90 8.63 5.06
C GLY A 46 -13.86 7.61 5.46
N ILE A 47 -13.52 6.69 4.54
CA ILE A 47 -12.55 5.61 4.68
C ILE A 47 -11.50 5.81 3.60
N PRO A 48 -10.24 6.17 3.92
CA PRO A 48 -9.24 6.50 2.91
C PRO A 48 -8.92 5.31 2.01
N ALA A 49 -8.71 5.60 0.73
CA ALA A 49 -8.10 4.69 -0.24
C ALA A 49 -6.57 4.82 -0.17
N ASN A 50 -5.84 3.82 -0.66
CA ASN A 50 -4.39 3.90 -0.84
C ASN A 50 -3.99 4.80 -2.04
N ALA A 51 -4.57 6.01 -2.09
CA ALA A 51 -4.31 7.00 -3.13
C ALA A 51 -2.91 7.63 -2.97
N ILE A 52 -2.25 7.92 -4.11
CA ILE A 52 -0.90 8.46 -4.15
C ILE A 52 -0.95 9.96 -4.44
N ASP A 53 -0.12 10.75 -3.76
CA ASP A 53 0.11 12.14 -4.14
C ASP A 53 1.04 12.19 -5.36
N LEU A 54 0.50 12.62 -6.48
CA LEU A 54 1.21 12.72 -7.76
C LEU A 54 1.73 14.14 -8.04
N SER A 55 1.77 15.02 -7.05
CA SER A 55 2.28 16.39 -7.18
C SER A 55 3.81 16.43 -7.38
N ASP A 56 4.54 15.44 -6.88
CA ASP A 56 5.96 15.25 -7.19
C ASP A 56 6.11 14.49 -8.52
N GLU A 57 6.70 15.18 -9.52
CA GLU A 57 6.89 14.59 -10.86
C GLU A 57 7.78 13.34 -10.86
N LYS A 58 8.71 13.21 -9.91
CA LYS A 58 9.53 12.00 -9.79
C LYS A 58 8.70 10.79 -9.37
N VAL A 59 7.73 11.01 -8.48
CA VAL A 59 6.77 9.99 -8.05
C VAL A 59 5.85 9.63 -9.22
N ALA A 60 5.29 10.62 -9.90
CA ALA A 60 4.46 10.40 -11.09
C ALA A 60 5.22 9.63 -12.18
N ASP A 61 6.47 9.99 -12.46
CA ASP A 61 7.33 9.29 -13.43
C ASP A 61 7.63 7.84 -13.02
N PHE A 62 7.85 7.60 -11.73
CA PHE A 62 8.04 6.23 -11.23
C PHE A 62 6.81 5.37 -11.54
N PHE A 63 5.61 5.85 -11.26
CA PHE A 63 4.38 5.11 -11.52
C PHE A 63 4.09 4.94 -13.02
N ARG A 64 4.36 5.96 -13.86
CA ARG A 64 4.27 5.81 -15.33
C ARG A 64 5.20 4.71 -15.86
N LYS A 65 6.45 4.70 -15.41
CA LYS A 65 7.44 3.67 -15.79
C LYS A 65 7.07 2.28 -15.26
N SER A 66 6.33 2.22 -14.16
CA SER A 66 5.79 0.97 -13.61
C SER A 66 4.51 0.49 -14.32
N GLY A 67 4.06 1.19 -15.37
CA GLY A 67 2.94 0.78 -16.22
C GLY A 67 1.57 1.27 -15.76
N TYR A 68 1.50 2.16 -14.77
CA TYR A 68 0.22 2.75 -14.36
C TYR A 68 -0.26 3.78 -15.39
N PRO A 69 -1.56 3.77 -15.77
CA PRO A 69 -2.11 4.67 -16.77
C PRO A 69 -2.37 6.08 -16.20
N LEU A 70 -1.30 6.83 -15.93
CA LEU A 70 -1.38 8.20 -15.41
C LEU A 70 -1.73 9.19 -16.51
N THR A 71 -2.98 9.15 -16.96
CA THR A 71 -3.52 10.19 -17.86
C THR A 71 -3.71 11.51 -17.10
N PRO A 72 -3.84 12.66 -17.80
CA PRO A 72 -4.16 13.93 -17.15
C PRO A 72 -5.41 13.85 -16.26
N GLU A 73 -6.42 13.13 -16.68
CA GLU A 73 -7.66 12.88 -15.92
C GLU A 73 -7.37 12.14 -14.60
N VAL A 74 -6.52 11.11 -14.62
CA VAL A 74 -6.13 10.35 -13.41
C VAL A 74 -5.37 11.26 -12.45
N VAL A 75 -4.43 12.06 -12.94
CA VAL A 75 -3.67 13.01 -12.11
C VAL A 75 -4.60 14.05 -11.48
N GLU A 76 -5.57 14.57 -12.23
CA GLU A 76 -6.56 15.53 -11.70
C GLU A 76 -7.46 14.89 -10.63
N MET A 77 -7.94 13.66 -10.85
CA MET A 77 -8.72 12.93 -9.83
C MET A 77 -7.93 12.71 -8.56
N MET A 78 -6.66 12.30 -8.66
CA MET A 78 -5.77 12.11 -7.50
C MET A 78 -5.50 13.44 -6.79
N ALA A 79 -5.32 14.54 -7.53
CA ALA A 79 -5.13 15.87 -6.95
C ALA A 79 -6.38 16.32 -6.18
N GLY A 80 -7.58 16.09 -6.74
CA GLY A 80 -8.88 16.46 -6.15
C GLY A 80 -9.32 15.58 -4.97
N TYR A 81 -8.70 14.43 -4.75
CA TYR A 81 -9.06 13.54 -3.65
C TYR A 81 -8.79 14.18 -2.29
N SER A 82 -9.81 14.24 -1.42
CA SER A 82 -9.82 15.04 -0.21
C SER A 82 -9.33 14.31 1.05
N LEU A 83 -9.26 12.98 1.03
CA LEU A 83 -8.74 12.20 2.15
C LEU A 83 -7.21 12.05 2.05
N PRO A 84 -6.53 11.57 3.12
CA PRO A 84 -5.07 11.42 3.11
C PRO A 84 -4.57 10.60 1.93
N LYS A 85 -3.46 11.06 1.35
CA LYS A 85 -2.71 10.41 0.28
C LYS A 85 -1.37 9.93 0.78
N LEU A 86 -0.83 8.93 0.12
CA LEU A 86 0.54 8.46 0.33
C LEU A 86 1.51 9.30 -0.52
N ASP A 87 2.66 9.64 0.03
CA ASP A 87 3.76 10.23 -0.73
C ASP A 87 4.47 9.19 -1.60
N PHE A 88 4.44 7.92 -1.17
CA PHE A 88 4.99 6.82 -1.95
C PHE A 88 4.33 5.48 -1.60
N PHE A 89 4.43 4.54 -2.54
CA PHE A 89 3.87 3.20 -2.43
C PHE A 89 4.80 2.20 -3.12
N SER A 90 5.06 1.08 -2.46
CA SER A 90 5.91 0.02 -3.00
C SER A 90 5.57 -1.34 -2.41
N SER A 91 6.25 -2.38 -2.87
CA SER A 91 6.24 -3.72 -2.26
C SER A 91 7.60 -4.03 -1.69
N VAL A 92 7.65 -4.98 -0.75
CA VAL A 92 8.93 -5.52 -0.28
C VAL A 92 9.67 -6.15 -1.47
N PRO A 93 10.92 -5.74 -1.75
CA PRO A 93 11.68 -6.30 -2.87
C PRO A 93 11.96 -7.79 -2.68
N ASP A 94 12.01 -8.53 -3.78
CA ASP A 94 12.43 -9.93 -3.76
C ASP A 94 13.94 -10.07 -3.49
N GLY A 95 14.33 -11.27 -3.09
CA GLY A 95 15.74 -11.63 -2.87
C GLY A 95 16.01 -13.09 -3.23
N ASP A 96 17.28 -13.40 -3.47
CA ASP A 96 17.76 -14.76 -3.75
C ASP A 96 17.97 -15.58 -2.44
N SER A 97 18.03 -14.88 -1.32
CA SER A 97 18.10 -15.41 0.04
C SER A 97 17.41 -14.46 1.01
N TYR A 98 17.17 -14.92 2.26
CA TYR A 98 16.64 -14.05 3.30
C TYR A 98 17.53 -12.81 3.54
N GLU A 99 18.84 -13.00 3.63
CA GLU A 99 19.77 -11.90 3.87
C GLU A 99 19.76 -10.90 2.72
N ASN A 100 19.75 -11.38 1.47
CA ASN A 100 19.65 -10.52 0.30
C ASN A 100 18.32 -9.76 0.25
N LYS A 101 17.19 -10.42 0.58
CA LYS A 101 15.89 -9.75 0.70
C LYS A 101 15.91 -8.65 1.75
N LYS A 102 16.52 -8.90 2.92
CA LYS A 102 16.67 -7.91 3.99
C LYS A 102 17.53 -6.72 3.57
N GLU A 103 18.64 -6.96 2.89
CA GLU A 103 19.48 -5.90 2.33
C GLU A 103 18.73 -5.05 1.27
N ASN A 104 18.00 -5.71 0.37
CA ASN A 104 17.18 -5.04 -0.63
C ASN A 104 16.10 -4.17 0.04
N PHE A 105 15.46 -4.67 1.08
CA PHE A 105 14.48 -3.93 1.86
C PHE A 105 15.10 -2.72 2.56
N PHE A 106 16.24 -2.87 3.22
CA PHE A 106 16.95 -1.74 3.84
C PHE A 106 17.36 -0.69 2.81
N ARG A 107 17.81 -1.12 1.63
CA ARG A 107 18.14 -0.22 0.53
C ARG A 107 16.91 0.55 0.03
N LEU A 108 15.78 -0.13 -0.17
CA LEU A 108 14.52 0.52 -0.52
C LEU A 108 14.17 1.60 0.51
N VAL A 109 14.09 1.20 1.79
CA VAL A 109 13.67 2.12 2.87
C VAL A 109 14.62 3.31 3.02
N SER A 110 15.94 3.08 2.88
CA SER A 110 16.95 4.16 2.91
C SER A 110 16.86 5.13 1.74
N SER A 111 16.23 4.73 0.63
CA SER A 111 16.05 5.56 -0.56
C SER A 111 14.78 6.39 -0.57
N LEU A 112 13.88 6.15 0.40
CA LEU A 112 12.61 6.88 0.50
C LEU A 112 12.83 8.33 0.93
N ASN A 113 12.09 9.23 0.31
CA ASN A 113 11.99 10.59 0.81
C ASN A 113 11.18 10.64 2.12
N PRO A 114 11.39 11.66 2.98
CA PRO A 114 10.49 11.90 4.10
C PRO A 114 9.04 12.05 3.61
N GLY A 115 8.11 11.37 4.31
CA GLY A 115 6.70 11.37 3.95
C GLY A 115 5.99 10.11 4.45
N LEU A 116 4.76 9.93 4.01
CA LEU A 116 3.92 8.77 4.30
C LEU A 116 4.10 7.72 3.19
N THR A 117 4.76 6.62 3.52
CA THR A 117 4.96 5.51 2.58
C THR A 117 4.21 4.27 3.04
N GLU A 118 3.50 3.62 2.13
CA GLU A 118 2.94 2.29 2.35
C GLU A 118 3.78 1.25 1.60
N ILE A 119 4.16 0.17 2.30
CA ILE A 119 4.89 -0.95 1.72
C ILE A 119 4.05 -2.21 1.90
N ILE A 120 3.62 -2.78 0.78
CA ILE A 120 2.87 -4.04 0.76
C ILE A 120 3.80 -5.22 0.99
N PHE A 121 3.34 -6.16 1.80
CA PHE A 121 3.96 -7.46 2.01
C PHE A 121 2.90 -8.55 2.20
N HIS A 122 3.29 -9.80 1.94
CA HIS A 122 2.38 -10.95 1.95
C HIS A 122 2.91 -12.08 2.84
N PRO A 123 3.07 -11.85 4.15
CA PRO A 123 3.73 -12.80 5.03
C PRO A 123 2.95 -14.12 5.11
N SER A 124 3.65 -15.23 5.10
CA SER A 124 3.06 -16.54 5.22
C SER A 124 3.93 -17.48 6.04
N VAL A 125 3.32 -18.48 6.65
CA VAL A 125 4.02 -19.60 7.30
C VAL A 125 4.32 -20.67 6.26
N GLU A 126 5.52 -21.24 6.30
CA GLU A 126 5.89 -22.31 5.38
C GLU A 126 5.04 -23.57 5.66
N THR A 127 4.31 -24.01 4.65
CA THR A 127 3.53 -25.25 4.65
C THR A 127 3.56 -25.85 3.26
N ASP A 128 3.33 -27.17 3.16
CA ASP A 128 3.21 -27.83 1.86
C ASP A 128 2.04 -27.26 1.05
N ASN A 129 0.95 -26.90 1.72
CA ASN A 129 -0.19 -26.25 1.08
C ASN A 129 0.19 -24.90 0.45
N LEU A 130 0.96 -24.05 1.14
CA LEU A 130 1.41 -22.77 0.58
C LEU A 130 2.20 -22.97 -0.72
N LYS A 131 3.06 -23.99 -0.78
CA LYS A 131 3.88 -24.31 -1.96
C LYS A 131 3.04 -24.72 -3.19
N THR A 132 1.83 -25.22 -2.97
CA THR A 132 0.90 -25.55 -4.06
C THR A 132 0.05 -24.35 -4.51
N ILE A 133 -0.12 -23.34 -3.66
CA ILE A 133 -0.97 -22.16 -3.94
C ILE A 133 -0.22 -21.10 -4.74
N THR A 134 1.08 -20.87 -4.46
CA THR A 134 1.82 -19.79 -5.07
C THR A 134 3.30 -20.11 -5.30
N GLY A 135 3.81 -19.77 -6.48
CA GLY A 135 5.26 -19.87 -6.79
C GLY A 135 6.13 -18.90 -5.97
N SER A 136 5.56 -17.84 -5.41
CA SER A 136 6.27 -16.89 -4.56
C SER A 136 6.30 -17.27 -3.08
N TRP A 137 6.01 -18.54 -2.74
CA TRP A 137 5.90 -19.01 -1.35
C TRP A 137 7.15 -18.68 -0.51
N GLN A 138 8.33 -18.82 -1.08
CA GLN A 138 9.59 -18.56 -0.39
C GLN A 138 9.73 -17.08 -0.01
N GLN A 139 9.40 -16.17 -0.93
CA GLN A 139 9.41 -14.73 -0.67
C GLN A 139 8.46 -14.36 0.46
N ARG A 140 7.28 -14.96 0.50
CA ARG A 140 6.27 -14.74 1.54
C ARG A 140 6.71 -15.23 2.92
N VAL A 141 7.41 -16.36 2.98
CA VAL A 141 8.00 -16.87 4.22
C VAL A 141 9.10 -15.92 4.72
N TRP A 142 9.96 -15.44 3.83
CA TRP A 142 10.97 -14.46 4.18
C TRP A 142 10.39 -13.11 4.59
N GLU A 143 9.25 -12.71 4.07
CA GLU A 143 8.55 -11.51 4.53
C GLU A 143 8.04 -11.65 5.97
N ALA A 144 7.52 -12.82 6.33
CA ALA A 144 7.15 -13.10 7.72
C ALA A 144 8.36 -13.04 8.66
N GLN A 145 9.49 -13.58 8.22
CA GLN A 145 10.75 -13.53 8.95
C GLN A 145 11.27 -12.09 9.06
N LEU A 146 11.24 -11.32 7.96
CA LEU A 146 11.73 -9.94 7.88
C LEU A 146 11.04 -9.04 8.92
N PHE A 147 9.71 -9.06 8.97
CA PHE A 147 8.96 -8.22 9.92
C PHE A 147 8.95 -8.76 11.36
N SER A 148 9.49 -9.96 11.58
CA SER A 148 9.76 -10.53 12.91
C SER A 148 11.21 -10.32 13.36
N ASP A 149 12.11 -9.91 12.47
CA ASP A 149 13.54 -9.75 12.75
C ASP A 149 13.80 -8.50 13.63
N PRO A 150 14.40 -8.64 14.83
CA PRO A 150 14.77 -7.50 15.65
C PRO A 150 15.70 -6.49 14.96
N ALA A 151 16.51 -6.93 13.99
CA ALA A 151 17.38 -6.06 13.22
C ALA A 151 16.58 -5.05 12.37
N VAL A 152 15.40 -5.43 11.86
CA VAL A 152 14.51 -4.53 11.12
C VAL A 152 13.93 -3.45 12.05
N LYS A 153 13.50 -3.84 13.25
CA LYS A 153 13.04 -2.89 14.28
C LYS A 153 14.13 -1.88 14.65
N LYS A 154 15.35 -2.40 14.86
CA LYS A 154 16.50 -1.55 15.17
C LYS A 154 16.80 -0.60 14.02
N PHE A 155 16.80 -1.09 12.77
CA PHE A 155 17.02 -0.28 11.59
C PHE A 155 16.01 0.87 11.48
N PHE A 156 14.73 0.63 11.74
CA PHE A 156 13.72 1.68 11.74
C PHE A 156 13.99 2.74 12.81
N ALA A 157 14.31 2.32 14.04
CA ALA A 157 14.61 3.25 15.12
C ALA A 157 15.86 4.10 14.82
N ASP A 158 16.93 3.47 14.32
CA ASP A 158 18.20 4.14 14.01
C ASP A 158 18.07 5.17 12.87
N ASN A 159 17.07 4.99 11.97
CA ASN A 159 16.83 5.86 10.82
C ASN A 159 15.63 6.81 11.01
N GLY A 160 15.08 6.90 12.22
CA GLY A 160 13.96 7.80 12.52
C GLY A 160 12.66 7.44 11.81
N ILE A 161 12.47 6.16 11.45
CA ILE A 161 11.27 5.68 10.75
C ILE A 161 10.17 5.41 11.77
N ILE A 162 9.04 6.06 11.60
CA ILE A 162 7.87 5.92 12.47
C ILE A 162 6.88 5.00 11.79
N ILE A 163 6.61 3.84 12.44
CA ILE A 163 5.53 2.95 12.00
C ILE A 163 4.20 3.55 12.45
N THR A 164 3.28 3.68 11.52
CA THR A 164 1.94 4.23 11.75
C THR A 164 0.89 3.31 11.11
N ASN A 165 -0.36 3.72 11.19
CA ASN A 165 -1.49 3.02 10.57
C ASN A 165 -2.54 4.03 10.08
N TRP A 166 -3.44 3.59 9.20
CA TRP A 166 -4.44 4.45 8.59
C TRP A 166 -5.40 5.13 9.60
N ARG A 167 -5.63 4.55 10.79
CA ARG A 167 -6.45 5.20 11.83
C ARG A 167 -5.76 6.43 12.38
N GLU A 168 -4.46 6.33 12.67
CA GLU A 168 -3.64 7.46 13.14
C GLU A 168 -3.46 8.53 12.07
N VAL A 169 -3.28 8.11 10.81
CA VAL A 169 -3.21 9.03 9.66
C VAL A 169 -4.50 9.83 9.55
N MET A 170 -5.67 9.17 9.62
CA MET A 170 -6.97 9.82 9.59
C MET A 170 -7.23 10.73 10.80
N GLN A 171 -6.73 10.38 11.98
CA GLN A 171 -6.85 11.26 13.16
C GLN A 171 -6.06 12.56 12.95
N ARG A 172 -4.84 12.47 12.42
CA ARG A 172 -4.02 13.66 12.13
C ARG A 172 -4.61 14.54 11.02
N HIS A 173 -5.26 13.93 10.05
CA HIS A 173 -5.90 14.65 8.94
C HIS A 173 -7.12 15.49 9.40
N LYS A 174 -7.82 15.07 10.46
CA LYS A 174 -9.02 15.75 10.98
C LYS A 174 -8.72 16.89 11.95
N ASN A 175 -7.48 16.98 12.45
CA ASN A 175 -7.01 18.01 13.38
C ASN A 175 -6.22 19.10 12.65
#